data_d807b9ee0a8236bd54ed6c3e015c35c3
#
_entry.id   d807b9ee0a8236bd54ed6c3e015c35c3
#
_cell.length_a   1.000
_cell.length_b   1.000
_cell.length_c   1.000
_cell.angle_alpha   90.00
_cell.angle_beta   90.00
_cell.angle_gamma   90.00
#
_symmetry.space_group_name_H-M   'P 1'
#
loop_
_entity.id
_entity.type
_entity.pdbx_description
1 polymer ?
#
loop_
_entity_poly.entity_id
_entity_poly.type
_entity_poly.pdbx_seq_one_letter_code
_entity_poly.pdbx_strand_id
1 'polypeptide(L)'
;MNTMAPPPALMTGADYRESLRRYRPRVSVDGRWVDSVADDPALRPGINAVALTYDFAHQPKYAPLMTATQPTSGRTVNRMTHLSTSAGDLLNKLEAVRLICQETGCAQRYLTHDALHAIAQLSARLDDASGGRERGDRFLAYLHRVQDQDLTLGVAMTDAKGDRSRRPHQQANADTYVHIVERNAKGIVISGTKAIVTGAPYMHELLVMPCRNMGEADADFAVCCAVPVDAEGLTIVARPAGRPGERLEHGDALFSRRFGQSTGVCLFDRVFVPWERVFLAGEWEHSGHLTYSYATHHRQTCIAARAGFGDLLIGAGALMCEANGFDPGAESHLREQMVELITIVEGFYACGVAASVYGRRDEHAEVFMPDPVFANIGKLLLATKIYDMHRLAHTVSGGLIVTLPGPDEDHNPETAGRLSDVLRASPDVPYEQRIQAARFIEDLTAGYQGGWYSVISLHGGGSPAAMKQEIWRHYPVGDKVDLVERLLERGLSADPARAITRNRQPGRCCDSGCTQPGQPMMVSLPTNTKATKSA
;
A
#
# COMPACT_ATOMS: atom_id res chain seq x y z
N MET A 1 -33.13 -30.81 3.37
CA MET A 1 -31.73 -30.52 3.17
C MET A 1 -31.64 -29.19 2.42
N ASN A 2 -31.34 -28.10 3.12
CA ASN A 2 -31.10 -26.82 2.48
C ASN A 2 -29.74 -26.94 1.76
N THR A 3 -29.76 -27.04 0.44
CA THR A 3 -28.55 -26.89 -0.38
C THR A 3 -28.11 -25.46 -0.24
N MET A 4 -27.11 -25.20 0.61
CA MET A 4 -26.42 -23.93 0.63
C MET A 4 -25.94 -23.64 -0.81
N ALA A 5 -26.24 -22.45 -1.31
CA ALA A 5 -25.67 -21.98 -2.56
C ALA A 5 -24.14 -22.12 -2.50
N PRO A 6 -23.49 -22.55 -3.59
CA PRO A 6 -22.02 -22.63 -3.59
C PRO A 6 -21.44 -21.26 -3.18
N PRO A 7 -20.33 -21.26 -2.40
CA PRO A 7 -19.71 -20.00 -2.01
C PRO A 7 -19.39 -19.18 -3.26
N PRO A 8 -19.59 -17.86 -3.23
CA PRO A 8 -19.29 -17.02 -4.37
C PRO A 8 -17.83 -17.20 -4.76
N ALA A 9 -17.57 -17.42 -6.04
CA ALA A 9 -16.23 -17.53 -6.58
C ALA A 9 -15.52 -16.17 -6.46
N LEU A 10 -14.20 -16.18 -6.21
CA LEU A 10 -13.40 -14.96 -6.25
C LEU A 10 -13.55 -14.31 -7.65
N MET A 11 -13.63 -12.99 -7.69
CA MET A 11 -13.67 -12.25 -8.96
C MET A 11 -12.36 -12.42 -9.73
N THR A 12 -12.46 -12.45 -11.05
CA THR A 12 -11.33 -12.19 -11.96
C THR A 12 -11.16 -10.69 -12.20
N GLY A 13 -10.07 -10.26 -12.81
CA GLY A 13 -9.90 -8.87 -13.24
C GLY A 13 -10.95 -8.42 -14.25
N ALA A 14 -11.50 -9.35 -15.05
CA ALA A 14 -12.63 -9.07 -15.94
C ALA A 14 -13.92 -8.83 -15.15
N ASP A 15 -14.22 -9.67 -14.15
CA ASP A 15 -15.37 -9.51 -13.27
C ASP A 15 -15.29 -8.20 -12.48
N TYR A 16 -14.09 -7.83 -12.01
CA TYR A 16 -13.88 -6.54 -11.35
C TYR A 16 -14.21 -5.36 -12.28
N ARG A 17 -13.72 -5.36 -13.53
CA ARG A 17 -14.06 -4.30 -14.49
C ARG A 17 -15.56 -4.25 -14.77
N GLU A 18 -16.20 -5.41 -14.91
CA GLU A 18 -17.65 -5.50 -15.11
C GLU A 18 -18.41 -5.01 -13.88
N SER A 19 -17.92 -5.30 -12.67
CA SER A 19 -18.53 -4.82 -11.45
C SER A 19 -18.53 -3.28 -11.37
N LEU A 20 -17.44 -2.63 -11.81
CA LEU A 20 -17.36 -1.16 -11.85
C LEU A 20 -18.40 -0.52 -12.76
N ARG A 21 -18.88 -1.19 -13.83
CA ARG A 21 -19.93 -0.69 -14.72
C ARG A 21 -21.30 -0.61 -14.06
N ARG A 22 -21.48 -1.28 -12.92
CA ARG A 22 -22.74 -1.24 -12.13
C ARG A 22 -22.85 0.03 -11.30
N TYR A 23 -21.72 0.64 -10.95
CA TYR A 23 -21.67 1.88 -10.20
C TYR A 23 -21.75 3.08 -11.15
N ARG A 24 -22.30 4.19 -10.62
CA ARG A 24 -22.42 5.45 -11.36
C ARG A 24 -21.85 6.61 -10.54
N PRO A 25 -20.55 6.53 -10.14
CA PRO A 25 -19.95 7.57 -9.32
C PRO A 25 -19.89 8.88 -10.11
N ARG A 26 -20.11 9.99 -9.41
CA ARG A 26 -19.94 11.32 -9.98
C ARG A 26 -18.45 11.70 -9.96
N VAL A 27 -17.75 11.44 -11.06
CA VAL A 27 -16.31 11.63 -11.18
C VAL A 27 -15.99 12.72 -12.21
N SER A 28 -15.08 13.63 -11.86
CA SER A 28 -14.45 14.60 -12.78
C SER A 28 -12.95 14.31 -12.89
N VAL A 29 -12.43 14.27 -14.13
CA VAL A 29 -11.00 14.14 -14.44
C VAL A 29 -10.64 15.25 -15.44
N ASP A 30 -9.63 16.05 -15.13
CA ASP A 30 -9.16 17.15 -15.98
C ASP A 30 -10.30 18.07 -16.48
N GLY A 31 -11.26 18.37 -15.61
CA GLY A 31 -12.38 19.27 -15.88
C GLY A 31 -13.54 18.66 -16.69
N ARG A 32 -13.48 17.39 -17.08
CA ARG A 32 -14.57 16.66 -17.76
C ARG A 32 -15.23 15.65 -16.81
N TRP A 33 -16.51 15.44 -16.97
CA TRP A 33 -17.24 14.37 -16.30
C TRP A 33 -16.96 13.03 -16.96
N VAL A 34 -16.86 11.98 -16.15
CA VAL A 34 -16.63 10.60 -16.60
C VAL A 34 -17.97 9.88 -16.69
N ASP A 35 -18.31 9.37 -17.86
CA ASP A 35 -19.57 8.63 -18.08
C ASP A 35 -19.50 7.20 -17.53
N SER A 36 -18.38 6.51 -17.74
CA SER A 36 -18.10 5.16 -17.23
C SER A 36 -16.67 5.08 -16.72
N VAL A 37 -16.52 4.88 -15.42
CA VAL A 37 -15.20 4.73 -14.80
C VAL A 37 -14.45 3.54 -15.38
N ALA A 38 -15.14 2.41 -15.61
CA ALA A 38 -14.53 1.19 -16.12
C ALA A 38 -13.91 1.37 -17.52
N ASP A 39 -14.44 2.29 -18.31
CA ASP A 39 -14.11 2.44 -19.72
C ASP A 39 -13.28 3.71 -20.02
N ASP A 40 -13.14 4.60 -19.03
CA ASP A 40 -12.41 5.85 -19.19
C ASP A 40 -10.89 5.61 -19.36
N PRO A 41 -10.29 6.09 -20.46
CA PRO A 41 -8.87 5.86 -20.75
C PRO A 41 -7.94 6.48 -19.72
N ALA A 42 -8.30 7.60 -19.07
CA ALA A 42 -7.49 8.25 -18.06
C ALA A 42 -7.43 7.45 -16.73
N LEU A 43 -8.42 6.59 -16.47
CA LEU A 43 -8.50 5.76 -15.26
C LEU A 43 -8.04 4.32 -15.51
N ARG A 44 -8.02 3.87 -16.76
CA ARG A 44 -7.67 2.50 -17.17
C ARG A 44 -6.35 1.99 -16.56
N PRO A 45 -5.23 2.73 -16.50
CA PRO A 45 -3.99 2.23 -15.92
C PRO A 45 -4.15 1.87 -14.43
N GLY A 46 -4.94 2.63 -13.68
CA GLY A 46 -5.21 2.33 -12.27
C GLY A 46 -6.12 1.10 -12.10
N ILE A 47 -7.13 0.97 -12.95
CA ILE A 47 -8.03 -0.19 -13.00
C ILE A 47 -7.24 -1.46 -13.33
N ASN A 48 -6.31 -1.39 -14.29
CA ASN A 48 -5.46 -2.52 -14.66
C ASN A 48 -4.59 -2.99 -13.47
N ALA A 49 -4.01 -2.05 -12.72
CA ALA A 49 -3.20 -2.37 -11.55
C ALA A 49 -4.02 -3.06 -10.44
N VAL A 50 -5.27 -2.64 -10.23
CA VAL A 50 -6.19 -3.30 -9.28
C VAL A 50 -6.64 -4.66 -9.82
N ALA A 51 -7.00 -4.76 -11.10
CA ALA A 51 -7.49 -5.98 -11.74
C ALA A 51 -6.49 -7.14 -11.62
N LEU A 52 -5.18 -6.84 -11.69
CA LEU A 52 -4.14 -7.86 -11.56
C LEU A 52 -4.18 -8.58 -10.21
N THR A 53 -4.60 -7.91 -9.13
CA THR A 53 -4.74 -8.53 -7.79
C THR A 53 -5.84 -9.59 -7.74
N TYR A 54 -6.82 -9.50 -8.63
CA TYR A 54 -7.86 -10.50 -8.82
C TYR A 54 -7.33 -11.66 -9.68
N ASP A 55 -6.72 -11.34 -10.84
CA ASP A 55 -6.23 -12.34 -11.76
C ASP A 55 -5.17 -13.27 -11.13
N PHE A 56 -4.29 -12.73 -10.28
CA PHE A 56 -3.27 -13.52 -9.59
C PHE A 56 -3.87 -14.53 -8.60
N ALA A 57 -5.05 -14.28 -8.04
CA ALA A 57 -5.74 -15.23 -7.19
C ALA A 57 -6.19 -16.50 -7.93
N HIS A 58 -6.29 -16.45 -9.27
CA HIS A 58 -6.65 -17.58 -10.12
C HIS A 58 -5.46 -18.28 -10.77
N GLN A 59 -4.25 -17.72 -10.66
CA GLN A 59 -3.06 -18.34 -11.23
C GLN A 59 -2.48 -19.36 -10.24
N PRO A 60 -2.34 -20.65 -10.60
CA PRO A 60 -1.86 -21.69 -9.68
C PRO A 60 -0.54 -21.36 -8.96
N LYS A 61 0.35 -20.63 -9.64
CA LYS A 61 1.63 -20.18 -9.08
C LYS A 61 1.45 -19.16 -7.94
N TYR A 62 0.47 -18.27 -8.03
CA TYR A 62 0.29 -17.13 -7.13
C TYR A 62 -0.90 -17.29 -6.19
N ALA A 63 -1.86 -18.16 -6.51
CA ALA A 63 -3.05 -18.38 -5.71
C ALA A 63 -2.77 -18.65 -4.22
N PRO A 64 -1.78 -19.48 -3.83
CA PRO A 64 -1.47 -19.70 -2.42
C PRO A 64 -1.06 -18.42 -1.68
N LEU A 65 -0.43 -17.48 -2.39
CA LEU A 65 -0.04 -16.20 -1.85
C LEU A 65 -1.20 -15.19 -1.85
N MET A 66 -2.02 -15.20 -2.90
CA MET A 66 -3.08 -14.21 -3.12
C MET A 66 -4.42 -14.56 -2.47
N THR A 67 -4.56 -15.78 -1.93
CA THR A 67 -5.75 -16.22 -1.20
C THR A 67 -5.44 -16.58 0.25
N ALA A 68 -6.47 -16.60 1.08
CA ALA A 68 -6.39 -17.04 2.46
C ALA A 68 -7.73 -17.65 2.89
N THR A 69 -7.72 -18.51 3.93
CA THR A 69 -8.95 -18.97 4.57
C THR A 69 -9.29 -18.03 5.72
N GLN A 70 -10.46 -17.40 5.65
CA GLN A 70 -10.93 -16.50 6.71
C GLN A 70 -11.41 -17.33 7.91
N PRO A 71 -10.83 -17.19 9.12
CA PRO A 71 -11.21 -18.02 10.28
C PRO A 71 -12.67 -17.87 10.68
N THR A 72 -13.23 -16.65 10.59
CA THR A 72 -14.61 -16.37 11.03
C THR A 72 -15.68 -17.01 10.13
N SER A 73 -15.35 -17.33 8.88
CA SER A 73 -16.31 -17.90 7.92
C SER A 73 -15.89 -19.26 7.35
N GLY A 74 -14.64 -19.68 7.53
CA GLY A 74 -14.06 -20.86 6.90
C GLY A 74 -13.92 -20.77 5.36
N ARG A 75 -14.16 -19.60 4.77
CA ARG A 75 -14.15 -19.39 3.31
C ARG A 75 -12.77 -19.02 2.79
N THR A 76 -12.49 -19.44 1.57
CA THR A 76 -11.35 -18.89 0.80
C THR A 76 -11.72 -17.50 0.30
N VAL A 77 -10.92 -16.50 0.66
CA VAL A 77 -11.09 -15.10 0.30
C VAL A 77 -9.82 -14.57 -0.37
N ASN A 78 -9.92 -13.48 -1.12
CA ASN A 78 -8.74 -12.76 -1.58
C ASN A 78 -7.95 -12.27 -0.36
N ARG A 79 -6.62 -12.42 -0.38
CA ARG A 79 -5.78 -12.00 0.75
C ARG A 79 -5.95 -10.53 1.13
N MET A 80 -6.29 -9.67 0.18
CA MET A 80 -6.52 -8.25 0.44
C MET A 80 -7.80 -7.97 1.24
N THR A 81 -8.69 -8.96 1.40
CA THR A 81 -9.89 -8.87 2.26
C THR A 81 -9.81 -9.78 3.50
N HIS A 82 -8.73 -10.54 3.65
CA HIS A 82 -8.50 -11.41 4.82
C HIS A 82 -8.07 -10.58 6.05
N LEU A 83 -8.53 -10.98 7.23
CA LEU A 83 -7.99 -10.48 8.50
C LEU A 83 -6.81 -11.36 8.93
N SER A 84 -5.62 -10.77 8.99
CA SER A 84 -4.41 -11.46 9.46
C SER A 84 -4.49 -11.80 10.93
N THR A 85 -4.29 -13.07 11.29
CA THR A 85 -4.34 -13.59 12.66
C THR A 85 -2.99 -14.08 13.16
N SER A 86 -1.97 -14.00 12.31
CA SER A 86 -0.62 -14.51 12.58
C SER A 86 0.48 -13.70 11.91
N ALA A 87 1.71 -13.87 12.37
CA ALA A 87 2.90 -13.35 11.69
C ALA A 87 3.02 -13.89 10.25
N GLY A 88 2.63 -15.15 10.03
CA GLY A 88 2.61 -15.76 8.70
C GLY A 88 1.65 -15.06 7.73
N ASP A 89 0.48 -14.62 8.19
CA ASP A 89 -0.46 -13.86 7.36
C ASP A 89 0.13 -12.50 6.96
N LEU A 90 0.80 -11.81 7.88
CA LEU A 90 1.47 -10.54 7.60
C LEU A 90 2.63 -10.71 6.61
N LEU A 91 3.42 -11.78 6.74
CA LEU A 91 4.50 -12.11 5.79
C LEU A 91 3.93 -12.42 4.41
N ASN A 92 2.92 -13.27 4.32
CA ASN A 92 2.26 -13.59 3.05
C ASN A 92 1.66 -12.34 2.39
N LYS A 93 1.12 -11.41 3.18
CA LYS A 93 0.65 -10.11 2.67
C LYS A 93 1.80 -9.29 2.10
N LEU A 94 2.95 -9.21 2.80
CA LEU A 94 4.13 -8.50 2.32
C LEU A 94 4.58 -9.05 0.96
N GLU A 95 4.75 -10.35 0.84
CA GLU A 95 5.15 -11.01 -0.40
C GLU A 95 4.13 -10.76 -1.53
N ALA A 96 2.83 -10.88 -1.23
CA ALA A 96 1.78 -10.61 -2.21
C ALA A 96 1.83 -9.18 -2.74
N VAL A 97 2.04 -8.20 -1.87
CA VAL A 97 2.11 -6.78 -2.26
C VAL A 97 3.41 -6.47 -3.02
N ARG A 98 4.56 -7.05 -2.63
CA ARG A 98 5.81 -6.94 -3.39
C ARG A 98 5.64 -7.51 -4.80
N LEU A 99 5.07 -8.70 -4.93
CA LEU A 99 4.77 -9.35 -6.22
C LEU A 99 3.88 -8.45 -7.12
N ILE A 100 2.78 -7.91 -6.59
CA ILE A 100 1.91 -7.03 -7.35
C ILE A 100 2.66 -5.79 -7.84
N CYS A 101 3.53 -5.21 -7.00
CA CYS A 101 4.32 -4.05 -7.38
C CYS A 101 5.44 -4.36 -8.37
N GLN A 102 5.99 -5.55 -8.39
CA GLN A 102 6.92 -6.01 -9.44
C GLN A 102 6.25 -6.03 -10.82
N GLU A 103 4.94 -6.28 -10.88
CA GLU A 103 4.21 -6.34 -12.14
C GLU A 103 3.57 -5.00 -12.54
N THR A 104 3.20 -4.17 -11.57
CA THR A 104 2.40 -2.96 -11.81
C THR A 104 3.08 -1.65 -11.44
N GLY A 105 4.24 -1.69 -10.78
CA GLY A 105 4.91 -0.53 -10.18
C GLY A 105 4.14 0.13 -9.04
N CYS A 106 2.89 -0.27 -8.80
CA CYS A 106 2.06 0.27 -7.75
C CYS A 106 0.98 -0.72 -7.29
N ALA A 107 0.88 -0.97 -5.99
CA ALA A 107 -0.24 -1.70 -5.42
C ALA A 107 -1.26 -0.71 -4.84
N GLN A 108 -2.54 -1.07 -4.84
CA GLN A 108 -3.61 -0.21 -4.35
C GLN A 108 -4.58 -0.98 -3.45
N ARG A 109 -4.93 -2.23 -3.79
CA ARG A 109 -5.96 -3.01 -3.08
C ARG A 109 -5.55 -3.37 -1.64
N TYR A 110 -4.28 -3.30 -1.28
CA TYR A 110 -3.83 -3.52 0.09
C TYR A 110 -4.40 -2.52 1.10
N LEU A 111 -4.86 -1.34 0.63
CA LEU A 111 -5.56 -0.36 1.46
C LEU A 111 -6.83 -0.96 2.08
N THR A 112 -7.54 -1.82 1.33
CA THR A 112 -8.69 -2.59 1.82
C THR A 112 -8.30 -3.42 3.04
N HIS A 113 -7.21 -4.19 2.94
CA HIS A 113 -6.69 -5.00 4.04
C HIS A 113 -6.37 -4.18 5.29
N ASP A 114 -5.60 -3.10 5.11
CA ASP A 114 -5.11 -2.28 6.22
C ASP A 114 -6.27 -1.61 6.98
N ALA A 115 -7.30 -1.15 6.24
CA ALA A 115 -8.47 -0.52 6.82
C ALA A 115 -9.39 -1.50 7.54
N LEU A 116 -9.62 -2.69 6.98
CA LEU A 116 -10.44 -3.72 7.63
C LEU A 116 -9.86 -4.13 8.99
N HIS A 117 -8.53 -4.24 9.10
CA HIS A 117 -7.85 -4.51 10.38
C HIS A 117 -8.09 -3.40 11.39
N ALA A 118 -7.92 -2.14 10.98
CA ALA A 118 -8.11 -1.01 11.88
C ALA A 118 -9.56 -0.89 12.38
N ILE A 119 -10.54 -1.16 11.52
CA ILE A 119 -11.96 -1.13 11.89
C ILE A 119 -12.31 -2.33 12.79
N ALA A 120 -11.75 -3.52 12.56
CA ALA A 120 -11.90 -4.67 13.44
C ALA A 120 -11.45 -4.34 14.87
N GLN A 121 -10.25 -3.76 15.01
CA GLN A 121 -9.69 -3.34 16.30
C GLN A 121 -10.54 -2.24 16.98
N LEU A 122 -11.00 -1.27 16.20
CA LEU A 122 -11.89 -0.22 16.69
C LEU A 122 -13.19 -0.81 17.23
N SER A 123 -13.85 -1.67 16.45
CA SER A 123 -15.15 -2.25 16.80
C SER A 123 -15.07 -3.09 18.07
N ALA A 124 -14.02 -3.90 18.21
CA ALA A 124 -13.79 -4.70 19.43
C ALA A 124 -13.56 -3.81 20.66
N ARG A 125 -12.77 -2.74 20.52
CA ARG A 125 -12.55 -1.78 21.63
C ARG A 125 -13.81 -1.04 22.06
N LEU A 126 -14.67 -0.67 21.12
CA LEU A 126 -15.95 -0.02 21.42
C LEU A 126 -16.89 -0.98 22.14
N ASP A 127 -16.91 -2.25 21.76
CA ASP A 127 -17.70 -3.27 22.43
C ASP A 127 -17.19 -3.53 23.85
N ASP A 128 -15.88 -3.65 24.05
CA ASP A 128 -15.30 -3.80 25.40
C ASP A 128 -15.63 -2.61 26.29
N ALA A 129 -15.54 -1.38 25.75
CA ALA A 129 -15.87 -0.18 26.51
C ALA A 129 -17.36 -0.09 26.89
N SER A 130 -18.27 -0.63 26.07
CA SER A 130 -19.72 -0.63 26.31
C SER A 130 -20.24 -1.89 27.03
N GLY A 131 -19.43 -2.95 27.09
CA GLY A 131 -19.84 -4.27 27.56
C GLY A 131 -20.77 -5.00 26.58
N GLY A 132 -20.77 -4.59 25.30
CA GLY A 132 -21.63 -5.11 24.24
C GLY A 132 -20.90 -5.96 23.20
N ARG A 133 -21.57 -6.23 22.09
CA ARG A 133 -21.05 -6.93 20.90
C ARG A 133 -21.54 -6.29 19.59
N GLU A 134 -22.33 -5.25 19.69
CA GLU A 134 -23.06 -4.69 18.55
C GLU A 134 -22.12 -4.15 17.46
N ARG A 135 -21.00 -3.54 17.85
CA ARG A 135 -20.04 -2.96 16.90
C ARG A 135 -19.26 -4.05 16.18
N GLY A 136 -18.81 -5.08 16.90
CA GLY A 136 -18.15 -6.25 16.33
C GLY A 136 -19.05 -7.04 15.40
N ASP A 137 -20.29 -7.31 15.79
CA ASP A 137 -21.26 -8.02 14.96
C ASP A 137 -21.58 -7.25 13.67
N ARG A 138 -21.72 -5.92 13.76
CA ARG A 138 -21.89 -5.03 12.61
C ARG A 138 -20.68 -5.07 11.67
N PHE A 139 -19.47 -4.99 12.22
CA PHE A 139 -18.26 -5.08 11.44
C PHE A 139 -18.12 -6.45 10.76
N LEU A 140 -18.41 -7.56 11.45
CA LEU A 140 -18.35 -8.90 10.88
C LEU A 140 -19.34 -9.08 9.73
N ALA A 141 -20.57 -8.57 9.87
CA ALA A 141 -21.55 -8.57 8.78
C ALA A 141 -21.03 -7.78 7.56
N TYR A 142 -20.42 -6.62 7.79
CA TYR A 142 -19.81 -5.82 6.75
C TYR A 142 -18.61 -6.56 6.09
N LEU A 143 -17.71 -7.14 6.89
CA LEU A 143 -16.57 -7.92 6.41
C LEU A 143 -17.00 -9.08 5.53
N HIS A 144 -17.98 -9.86 5.98
CA HIS A 144 -18.50 -10.99 5.20
C HIS A 144 -19.08 -10.53 3.86
N ARG A 145 -19.81 -9.41 3.83
CA ARG A 145 -20.31 -8.82 2.57
C ARG A 145 -19.17 -8.41 1.64
N VAL A 146 -18.11 -7.76 2.17
CA VAL A 146 -16.93 -7.38 1.41
C VAL A 146 -16.24 -8.62 0.81
N GLN A 147 -16.13 -9.68 1.59
CA GLN A 147 -15.50 -10.94 1.17
C GLN A 147 -16.36 -11.71 0.17
N ASP A 148 -17.68 -11.78 0.39
CA ASP A 148 -18.63 -12.49 -0.47
C ASP A 148 -18.75 -11.86 -1.86
N GLN A 149 -18.60 -10.54 -1.94
CA GLN A 149 -18.64 -9.78 -3.18
C GLN A 149 -17.22 -9.44 -3.71
N ASP A 150 -16.20 -9.89 -3.02
CA ASP A 150 -14.77 -9.64 -3.32
C ASP A 150 -14.47 -8.15 -3.61
N LEU A 151 -15.02 -7.25 -2.80
CA LEU A 151 -14.97 -5.81 -3.02
C LEU A 151 -13.54 -5.26 -2.84
N THR A 152 -13.23 -4.21 -3.58
CA THR A 152 -12.07 -3.35 -3.35
C THR A 152 -12.52 -2.05 -2.71
N LEU A 153 -11.92 -1.71 -1.57
CA LEU A 153 -12.26 -0.54 -0.77
C LEU A 153 -11.14 0.51 -0.85
N GLY A 154 -11.52 1.75 -1.09
CA GLY A 154 -10.63 2.90 -0.96
C GLY A 154 -10.63 3.41 0.48
N VAL A 155 -9.54 4.09 0.88
CA VAL A 155 -9.44 4.68 2.22
C VAL A 155 -9.44 6.19 2.13
N ALA A 156 -10.52 6.80 2.57
CA ALA A 156 -10.73 8.23 2.64
C ALA A 156 -10.39 8.75 4.05
N MET A 157 -9.08 8.78 4.35
CA MET A 157 -8.59 9.16 5.67
C MET A 157 -8.13 10.62 5.75
N THR A 158 -7.28 11.05 4.82
CA THR A 158 -6.69 12.38 4.85
C THR A 158 -7.73 13.44 4.50
N ASP A 159 -7.95 14.39 5.42
CA ASP A 159 -8.82 15.55 5.19
C ASP A 159 -8.11 16.65 4.38
N ALA A 160 -8.85 17.63 3.86
CA ALA A 160 -8.27 18.79 3.18
C ALA A 160 -7.41 19.64 4.14
N LYS A 161 -7.67 19.55 5.44
CA LYS A 161 -6.92 20.08 6.60
C LYS A 161 -7.00 21.59 6.84
N GLY A 162 -7.30 22.42 5.85
CA GLY A 162 -7.41 23.87 6.04
C GLY A 162 -6.20 24.48 6.76
N ASP A 163 -6.46 25.31 7.76
CA ASP A 163 -5.42 25.86 8.65
C ASP A 163 -4.92 24.78 9.60
N ARG A 164 -3.70 24.33 9.38
CA ARG A 164 -3.08 23.20 10.12
C ARG A 164 -2.71 23.53 11.57
N SER A 165 -2.71 24.80 11.95
CA SER A 165 -2.52 25.25 13.34
C SER A 165 -3.79 25.07 14.17
N ARG A 166 -4.95 24.87 13.52
CA ARG A 166 -6.26 24.78 14.16
C ARG A 166 -6.79 23.36 14.24
N ARG A 167 -7.68 23.14 15.22
CA ARG A 167 -8.42 21.89 15.36
C ARG A 167 -9.56 21.83 14.33
N PRO A 168 -10.14 20.65 14.02
CA PRO A 168 -11.26 20.53 13.09
C PRO A 168 -12.43 21.46 13.40
N HIS A 169 -12.89 21.52 14.65
CA HIS A 169 -13.98 22.43 15.08
C HIS A 169 -13.65 23.92 14.99
N GLN A 170 -12.38 24.29 14.85
CA GLN A 170 -11.89 25.66 14.77
C GLN A 170 -11.67 26.15 13.34
N GLN A 171 -11.88 25.31 12.34
CA GLN A 171 -11.70 25.68 10.95
C GLN A 171 -12.74 26.73 10.53
N ALA A 172 -12.33 27.72 9.72
CA ALA A 172 -13.25 28.69 9.17
C ALA A 172 -14.32 28.09 8.27
N ASN A 173 -13.97 26.98 7.59
CA ASN A 173 -14.87 26.13 6.84
C ASN A 173 -14.82 24.71 7.43
N ALA A 174 -15.92 24.27 8.03
CA ALA A 174 -16.04 22.94 8.64
C ALA A 174 -15.84 21.82 7.63
N ASP A 175 -16.20 22.03 6.35
CA ASP A 175 -16.09 21.06 5.26
C ASP A 175 -14.65 20.77 4.82
N THR A 176 -13.65 21.43 5.42
CA THR A 176 -12.24 20.99 5.28
C THR A 176 -11.97 19.64 5.94
N TYR A 177 -12.86 19.22 6.84
CA TYR A 177 -12.87 17.89 7.47
C TYR A 177 -14.23 17.24 7.26
N VAL A 178 -14.26 15.90 7.11
CA VAL A 178 -15.54 15.20 7.12
C VAL A 178 -16.10 15.19 8.54
N HIS A 179 -17.39 15.52 8.66
CA HIS A 179 -18.12 15.59 9.93
C HIS A 179 -19.58 15.17 9.79
N ILE A 180 -20.20 14.84 10.90
CA ILE A 180 -21.62 14.50 10.98
C ILE A 180 -22.41 15.81 11.04
N VAL A 181 -23.35 15.97 10.11
CA VAL A 181 -24.28 17.12 10.08
C VAL A 181 -25.67 16.77 10.58
N GLU A 182 -26.01 15.48 10.61
CA GLU A 182 -27.31 14.98 11.10
C GLU A 182 -27.18 13.54 11.61
N ARG A 183 -27.92 13.23 12.67
CA ARG A 183 -28.12 11.85 13.17
C ARG A 183 -29.62 11.59 13.28
N ASN A 184 -30.04 10.41 12.81
CA ASN A 184 -31.43 9.98 12.95
C ASN A 184 -31.53 8.47 13.20
N ALA A 185 -32.73 7.94 13.34
CA ALA A 185 -32.95 6.53 13.64
C ALA A 185 -32.43 5.56 12.54
N LYS A 186 -32.20 6.05 11.30
CA LYS A 186 -31.76 5.21 10.16
C LYS A 186 -30.25 5.28 9.92
N GLY A 187 -29.57 6.32 10.40
CA GLY A 187 -28.16 6.49 10.14
C GLY A 187 -27.65 7.91 10.46
N ILE A 188 -26.55 8.26 9.82
CA ILE A 188 -25.93 9.58 9.90
C ILE A 188 -25.89 10.26 8.53
N VAL A 189 -25.83 11.57 8.50
CA VAL A 189 -25.54 12.35 7.30
C VAL A 189 -24.19 13.03 7.50
N ILE A 190 -23.29 12.88 6.53
CA ILE A 190 -21.95 13.46 6.59
C ILE A 190 -21.74 14.49 5.49
N SER A 191 -20.98 15.55 5.82
CA SER A 191 -20.46 16.53 4.86
C SER A 191 -18.96 16.74 5.07
N GLY A 192 -18.29 17.32 4.09
CA GLY A 192 -16.87 17.66 4.18
C GLY A 192 -16.01 17.08 3.08
N THR A 193 -14.70 17.13 3.26
CA THR A 193 -13.74 16.82 2.18
C THR A 193 -12.67 15.84 2.66
N LYS A 194 -12.44 14.80 1.86
CA LYS A 194 -11.26 13.92 1.95
C LYS A 194 -10.36 14.13 0.74
N ALA A 195 -9.08 14.33 1.00
CA ALA A 195 -8.07 14.51 -0.03
C ALA A 195 -7.11 13.33 -0.11
N ILE A 196 -6.39 13.20 -1.25
CA ILE A 196 -5.36 12.15 -1.47
C ILE A 196 -5.96 10.73 -1.32
N VAL A 197 -7.21 10.55 -1.78
CA VAL A 197 -7.86 9.24 -1.71
C VAL A 197 -7.41 8.38 -2.90
N THR A 198 -6.55 7.40 -2.60
CA THR A 198 -5.99 6.50 -3.61
C THR A 198 -7.08 5.65 -4.25
N GLY A 199 -7.09 5.62 -5.58
CA GLY A 199 -8.01 4.80 -6.36
C GLY A 199 -9.47 5.23 -6.28
N ALA A 200 -9.80 6.35 -5.65
CA ALA A 200 -11.17 6.77 -5.36
C ALA A 200 -12.19 6.50 -6.49
N PRO A 201 -11.91 6.81 -7.78
CA PRO A 201 -12.89 6.63 -8.83
C PRO A 201 -13.28 5.18 -9.13
N TYR A 202 -12.37 4.23 -8.88
CA TYR A 202 -12.53 2.83 -9.28
C TYR A 202 -12.46 1.85 -8.09
N MET A 203 -12.79 2.30 -6.90
CA MET A 203 -13.13 1.46 -5.76
C MET A 203 -14.64 1.17 -5.77
N HIS A 204 -15.09 0.17 -5.03
CA HIS A 204 -16.52 -0.09 -4.86
C HIS A 204 -17.12 0.78 -3.74
N GLU A 205 -16.35 0.97 -2.67
CA GLU A 205 -16.72 1.79 -1.53
C GLU A 205 -15.51 2.54 -0.98
N LEU A 206 -15.75 3.63 -0.28
CA LEU A 206 -14.77 4.40 0.45
C LEU A 206 -14.96 4.20 1.94
N LEU A 207 -13.91 3.77 2.62
CA LEU A 207 -13.85 3.75 4.08
C LEU A 207 -13.39 5.14 4.56
N VAL A 208 -14.35 5.92 4.99
CA VAL A 208 -14.12 7.25 5.58
C VAL A 208 -13.64 7.07 7.02
N MET A 209 -12.55 7.70 7.41
CA MET A 209 -12.01 7.62 8.77
C MET A 209 -11.28 8.92 9.16
N PRO A 210 -11.17 9.22 10.48
CA PRO A 210 -10.46 10.41 10.94
C PRO A 210 -8.95 10.26 10.67
N CYS A 211 -8.27 11.37 10.36
CA CYS A 211 -6.83 11.36 10.09
C CYS A 211 -5.96 11.77 11.29
N ARG A 212 -6.57 11.97 12.45
CA ARG A 212 -5.90 12.46 13.66
C ARG A 212 -6.69 12.11 14.92
N ASN A 213 -6.02 12.25 16.07
CA ASN A 213 -6.71 12.25 17.36
C ASN A 213 -7.66 13.45 17.48
N MET A 214 -8.91 13.18 17.81
CA MET A 214 -9.96 14.17 18.06
C MET A 214 -10.04 14.49 19.56
N GLY A 215 -10.63 15.63 19.92
CA GLY A 215 -10.99 15.97 21.27
C GLY A 215 -12.51 16.06 21.39
N GLU A 216 -13.05 16.29 22.58
CA GLU A 216 -14.48 16.38 22.83
C GLU A 216 -15.18 17.39 21.92
N ALA A 217 -14.60 18.58 21.73
CA ALA A 217 -15.12 19.60 20.83
C ALA A 217 -15.07 19.20 19.34
N ASP A 218 -14.35 18.13 18.98
CA ASP A 218 -14.27 17.58 17.63
C ASP A 218 -15.16 16.32 17.49
N ALA A 219 -16.08 16.02 18.40
CA ALA A 219 -16.83 14.76 18.42
C ALA A 219 -17.55 14.49 17.08
N ASP A 220 -18.14 15.49 16.44
CA ASP A 220 -18.80 15.33 15.14
C ASP A 220 -17.82 15.03 13.99
N PHE A 221 -16.51 15.28 14.17
CA PHE A 221 -15.45 14.94 13.23
C PHE A 221 -14.86 13.53 13.47
N ALA A 222 -15.24 12.88 14.56
CA ALA A 222 -14.85 11.50 14.85
C ALA A 222 -15.78 10.51 14.13
N VAL A 223 -15.56 10.34 12.81
CA VAL A 223 -16.42 9.53 11.92
C VAL A 223 -15.62 8.42 11.29
N CYS A 224 -16.14 7.17 11.39
CA CYS A 224 -15.69 6.06 10.57
C CYS A 224 -16.90 5.34 9.97
N CYS A 225 -16.95 5.29 8.64
CA CYS A 225 -18.06 4.67 7.93
C CYS A 225 -17.65 4.20 6.52
N ALA A 226 -18.48 3.33 5.93
CA ALA A 226 -18.32 2.87 4.55
C ALA A 226 -19.36 3.55 3.64
N VAL A 227 -18.88 4.20 2.58
CA VAL A 227 -19.71 4.94 1.62
C VAL A 227 -19.52 4.35 0.22
N PRO A 228 -20.57 3.87 -0.47
CA PRO A 228 -20.50 3.50 -1.88
C PRO A 228 -19.98 4.65 -2.73
N VAL A 229 -19.16 4.37 -3.73
CA VAL A 229 -18.58 5.43 -4.58
C VAL A 229 -19.62 6.22 -5.38
N ASP A 230 -20.79 5.63 -5.60
CA ASP A 230 -21.94 6.23 -6.29
C ASP A 230 -23.05 6.75 -5.33
N ALA A 231 -22.70 6.92 -4.05
CA ALA A 231 -23.64 7.51 -3.07
C ALA A 231 -24.06 8.90 -3.51
N GLU A 232 -25.35 9.20 -3.36
CA GLU A 232 -25.90 10.53 -3.60
C GLU A 232 -25.18 11.56 -2.70
N GLY A 233 -24.77 12.70 -3.27
CA GLY A 233 -24.01 13.74 -2.58
C GLY A 233 -22.49 13.54 -2.61
N LEU A 234 -21.96 12.39 -3.08
CA LEU A 234 -20.53 12.20 -3.24
C LEU A 234 -20.07 12.65 -4.65
N THR A 235 -19.08 13.53 -4.68
CA THR A 235 -18.38 13.92 -5.92
C THR A 235 -16.89 13.64 -5.77
N ILE A 236 -16.29 13.00 -6.78
CA ILE A 236 -14.86 12.65 -6.80
C ILE A 236 -14.18 13.49 -7.88
N VAL A 237 -13.22 14.33 -7.49
CA VAL A 237 -12.35 15.05 -8.42
C VAL A 237 -11.01 14.32 -8.46
N ALA A 238 -10.73 13.64 -9.55
CA ALA A 238 -9.61 12.74 -9.66
C ALA A 238 -8.57 13.23 -10.67
N ARG A 239 -7.32 12.87 -10.42
CA ARG A 239 -6.26 12.99 -11.42
C ARG A 239 -6.19 11.72 -12.27
N PRO A 240 -5.68 11.79 -13.52
CA PRO A 240 -5.42 10.61 -14.34
C PRO A 240 -4.57 9.57 -13.62
N ALA A 241 -4.82 8.29 -13.89
CA ALA A 241 -4.12 7.17 -13.25
C ALA A 241 -2.73 6.88 -13.85
N GLY A 242 -2.47 7.37 -15.04
CA GLY A 242 -1.18 7.22 -15.73
C GLY A 242 -0.78 8.52 -16.39
N ARG A 243 0.09 8.44 -17.39
CA ARG A 243 0.49 9.61 -18.16
C ARG A 243 -0.71 10.17 -18.94
N PRO A 244 -1.14 11.42 -18.68
CA PRO A 244 -2.19 12.04 -19.47
C PRO A 244 -1.66 12.38 -20.87
N GLY A 245 -2.46 12.19 -21.89
CA GLY A 245 -2.20 12.72 -23.21
C GLY A 245 -2.30 11.74 -24.37
N GLU A 246 -2.33 12.30 -25.56
CA GLU A 246 -2.61 11.63 -26.82
C GLU A 246 -1.45 10.76 -27.35
N ARG A 247 -0.26 10.83 -26.75
CA ARG A 247 0.95 10.11 -27.19
C ARG A 247 1.05 8.66 -26.72
N LEU A 248 -0.01 8.11 -26.14
CA LEU A 248 -0.04 6.72 -25.68
C LEU A 248 0.11 5.69 -26.81
N GLU A 249 -0.16 6.10 -28.06
CA GLU A 249 -0.12 5.21 -29.21
C GLU A 249 1.30 4.96 -29.73
N HIS A 250 2.26 5.85 -29.44
CA HIS A 250 3.59 5.86 -30.07
C HIS A 250 4.75 5.35 -29.18
N GLY A 251 4.47 4.61 -28.11
CA GLY A 251 5.55 3.95 -27.35
C GLY A 251 6.20 4.77 -26.23
N ASP A 252 5.79 6.02 -26.02
CA ASP A 252 6.14 6.79 -24.82
C ASP A 252 5.49 6.15 -23.59
N ALA A 253 6.19 6.18 -22.46
CA ALA A 253 5.65 5.67 -21.20
C ALA A 253 5.20 4.19 -21.29
N LEU A 254 6.09 3.30 -21.67
CA LEU A 254 5.85 1.87 -21.89
C LEU A 254 5.15 1.18 -20.71
N PHE A 255 5.42 1.64 -19.51
CA PHE A 255 4.88 1.08 -18.27
C PHE A 255 3.64 1.84 -17.78
N SER A 256 3.71 3.16 -17.61
CA SER A 256 2.65 3.97 -17.00
C SER A 256 1.41 4.14 -17.89
N ARG A 257 1.49 3.88 -19.20
CA ARG A 257 0.30 3.75 -20.05
C ARG A 257 -0.55 2.54 -19.70
N ARG A 258 0.06 1.49 -19.16
CA ARG A 258 -0.58 0.22 -18.82
C ARG A 258 -0.98 0.14 -17.36
N PHE A 259 -0.12 0.63 -16.48
CA PHE A 259 -0.31 0.60 -15.04
C PHE A 259 -0.08 1.98 -14.42
N GLY A 260 -0.84 2.29 -13.41
CA GLY A 260 -0.75 3.58 -12.73
C GLY A 260 -1.65 3.65 -11.52
N GLN A 261 -1.75 4.84 -10.95
CA GLN A 261 -2.58 5.07 -9.77
C GLN A 261 -3.21 6.47 -9.85
N SER A 262 -4.54 6.52 -9.81
CA SER A 262 -5.28 7.76 -9.60
C SER A 262 -5.36 8.08 -8.11
N THR A 263 -5.45 9.35 -7.78
CA THR A 263 -5.87 9.85 -6.48
C THR A 263 -6.96 10.88 -6.69
N GLY A 264 -7.88 10.98 -5.72
CA GLY A 264 -8.99 11.92 -5.81
C GLY A 264 -9.16 12.76 -4.55
N VAL A 265 -9.80 13.91 -4.73
CA VAL A 265 -10.48 14.67 -3.68
C VAL A 265 -11.93 14.23 -3.69
N CYS A 266 -12.43 13.78 -2.55
CA CYS A 266 -13.81 13.33 -2.36
C CYS A 266 -14.57 14.41 -1.60
N LEU A 267 -15.59 14.97 -2.23
CA LEU A 267 -16.46 16.00 -1.68
C LEU A 267 -17.77 15.34 -1.25
N PHE A 268 -18.05 15.38 0.03
CA PHE A 268 -19.26 14.84 0.64
C PHE A 268 -20.22 16.01 0.89
N ASP A 269 -21.36 16.03 0.24
CA ASP A 269 -22.42 17.01 0.41
C ASP A 269 -23.67 16.30 0.90
N ARG A 270 -23.86 16.29 2.23
CA ARG A 270 -24.98 15.67 2.92
C ARG A 270 -25.21 14.20 2.54
N VAL A 271 -24.13 13.40 2.46
CA VAL A 271 -24.20 11.99 2.14
C VAL A 271 -24.81 11.19 3.29
N PHE A 272 -25.91 10.49 3.03
CA PHE A 272 -26.53 9.59 4.02
C PHE A 272 -25.79 8.28 4.13
N VAL A 273 -25.52 7.84 5.37
CA VAL A 273 -24.87 6.56 5.68
C VAL A 273 -25.72 5.81 6.71
N PRO A 274 -26.29 4.65 6.36
CA PRO A 274 -27.09 3.86 7.27
C PRO A 274 -26.24 3.23 8.37
N TRP A 275 -26.84 2.94 9.55
CA TRP A 275 -26.11 2.50 10.74
C TRP A 275 -25.30 1.21 10.54
N GLU A 276 -25.74 0.30 9.66
CA GLU A 276 -24.99 -0.93 9.35
C GLU A 276 -23.63 -0.69 8.66
N ARG A 277 -23.37 0.54 8.21
CA ARG A 277 -22.14 0.99 7.59
C ARG A 277 -21.35 1.98 8.43
N VAL A 278 -21.78 2.23 9.67
CA VAL A 278 -21.14 3.19 10.59
C VAL A 278 -20.41 2.46 11.70
N PHE A 279 -19.11 2.72 11.85
CA PHE A 279 -18.23 2.07 12.81
C PHE A 279 -17.77 3.02 13.93
N LEU A 280 -17.78 4.34 13.70
CA LEU A 280 -17.51 5.40 14.68
C LEU A 280 -18.41 6.59 14.37
N ALA A 281 -19.10 7.13 15.37
CA ALA A 281 -20.00 8.28 15.20
C ALA A 281 -20.00 9.17 16.43
N GLY A 282 -18.86 9.80 16.73
CA GLY A 282 -18.72 10.76 17.82
C GLY A 282 -17.93 10.26 19.02
N GLU A 283 -17.58 8.98 19.09
CA GLU A 283 -16.73 8.39 20.15
C GLU A 283 -15.27 8.86 19.92
N TRP A 284 -15.04 10.15 20.13
CA TRP A 284 -13.81 10.87 19.77
C TRP A 284 -12.55 10.31 20.45
N GLU A 285 -12.66 9.71 21.64
CA GLU A 285 -11.58 9.09 22.40
C GLU A 285 -10.90 7.96 21.61
N HIS A 286 -11.66 7.29 20.75
CA HIS A 286 -11.20 6.16 19.94
C HIS A 286 -10.58 6.57 18.60
N SER A 287 -10.72 7.83 18.16
CA SER A 287 -10.21 8.32 16.88
C SER A 287 -8.69 8.20 16.74
N GLY A 288 -7.96 8.46 17.85
CA GLY A 288 -6.51 8.33 17.89
C GLY A 288 -6.05 6.89 17.71
N HIS A 289 -6.74 5.94 18.36
CA HIS A 289 -6.44 4.51 18.23
C HIS A 289 -6.72 4.01 16.79
N LEU A 290 -7.85 4.36 16.20
CA LEU A 290 -8.18 4.01 14.82
C LEU A 290 -7.10 4.52 13.84
N THR A 291 -6.69 5.78 14.01
CA THR A 291 -5.62 6.39 13.20
C THR A 291 -4.29 5.65 13.35
N TYR A 292 -3.93 5.29 14.59
CA TYR A 292 -2.71 4.54 14.90
C TYR A 292 -2.74 3.12 14.32
N SER A 293 -3.83 2.38 14.51
CA SER A 293 -4.01 1.03 13.98
C SER A 293 -3.86 1.00 12.45
N TYR A 294 -4.61 1.86 11.76
CA TYR A 294 -4.51 1.96 10.31
C TYR A 294 -3.10 2.33 9.86
N ALA A 295 -2.49 3.35 10.47
CA ALA A 295 -1.17 3.80 10.09
C ALA A 295 -0.10 2.72 10.27
N THR A 296 -0.19 1.88 11.31
CA THR A 296 0.78 0.82 11.56
C THR A 296 0.69 -0.29 10.52
N HIS A 297 -0.52 -0.79 10.22
CA HIS A 297 -0.74 -1.74 9.14
C HIS A 297 -0.30 -1.18 7.79
N HIS A 298 -0.71 0.05 7.49
CA HIS A 298 -0.41 0.70 6.22
C HIS A 298 1.09 0.96 6.01
N ARG A 299 1.82 1.36 7.05
CA ARG A 299 3.29 1.57 6.98
C ARG A 299 4.02 0.27 6.70
N GLN A 300 3.64 -0.82 7.36
CA GLN A 300 4.20 -2.15 7.09
C GLN A 300 3.95 -2.55 5.63
N THR A 301 2.74 -2.37 5.11
CA THR A 301 2.40 -2.73 3.72
C THR A 301 3.07 -1.83 2.68
N CYS A 302 3.21 -0.52 2.97
CA CYS A 302 3.92 0.42 2.09
C CYS A 302 5.38 0.00 1.83
N ILE A 303 6.03 -0.66 2.79
CA ILE A 303 7.39 -1.20 2.65
C ILE A 303 7.44 -2.18 1.48
N ALA A 304 6.54 -3.15 1.45
CA ALA A 304 6.48 -4.16 0.39
C ALA A 304 6.19 -3.54 -1.00
N ALA A 305 5.27 -2.57 -1.05
CA ALA A 305 4.95 -1.88 -2.29
C ALA A 305 6.17 -1.17 -2.90
N ARG A 306 7.01 -0.55 -2.07
CA ARG A 306 8.22 0.15 -2.56
C ARG A 306 9.37 -0.81 -2.82
N ALA A 307 9.42 -1.96 -2.15
CA ALA A 307 10.38 -3.01 -2.48
C ALA A 307 10.13 -3.56 -3.89
N GLY A 308 8.87 -3.88 -4.24
CA GLY A 308 8.53 -4.32 -5.59
C GLY A 308 8.81 -3.27 -6.68
N PHE A 309 8.61 -1.99 -6.37
CA PHE A 309 9.05 -0.89 -7.25
C PHE A 309 10.58 -0.82 -7.36
N GLY A 310 11.30 -1.01 -6.27
CA GLY A 310 12.76 -1.08 -6.25
C GLY A 310 13.32 -2.23 -7.08
N ASP A 311 12.66 -3.38 -7.08
CA ASP A 311 13.03 -4.53 -7.91
C ASP A 311 13.01 -4.18 -9.41
N LEU A 312 12.03 -3.37 -9.85
CA LEU A 312 11.98 -2.87 -11.23
C LEU A 312 13.15 -1.96 -11.55
N LEU A 313 13.55 -1.08 -10.63
CA LEU A 313 14.71 -0.20 -10.82
C LEU A 313 16.03 -0.98 -10.85
N ILE A 314 16.18 -1.99 -10.00
CA ILE A 314 17.36 -2.89 -9.99
C ILE A 314 17.46 -3.63 -11.33
N GLY A 315 16.36 -4.27 -11.77
CA GLY A 315 16.34 -5.00 -13.03
C GLY A 315 16.59 -4.12 -14.25
N ALA A 316 15.93 -2.96 -14.31
CA ALA A 316 16.12 -2.00 -15.41
C ALA A 316 17.53 -1.39 -15.41
N GLY A 317 18.10 -1.13 -14.24
CA GLY A 317 19.49 -0.67 -14.12
C GLY A 317 20.50 -1.69 -14.65
N ALA A 318 20.34 -2.96 -14.32
CA ALA A 318 21.17 -4.05 -14.85
C ALA A 318 21.06 -4.16 -16.38
N LEU A 319 19.84 -4.16 -16.92
CA LEU A 319 19.59 -4.17 -18.36
C LEU A 319 20.24 -2.97 -19.08
N MET A 320 20.21 -1.78 -18.46
CA MET A 320 20.86 -0.61 -19.05
C MET A 320 22.39 -0.69 -19.03
N CYS A 321 22.99 -1.28 -17.96
CA CYS A 321 24.43 -1.54 -17.96
C CYS A 321 24.82 -2.43 -19.14
N GLU A 322 24.15 -3.56 -19.32
CA GLU A 322 24.38 -4.49 -20.43
C GLU A 322 24.16 -3.81 -21.79
N ALA A 323 23.08 -3.03 -21.93
CA ALA A 323 22.76 -2.30 -23.15
C ALA A 323 23.78 -1.19 -23.46
N ASN A 324 24.51 -0.69 -22.48
CA ASN A 324 25.61 0.26 -22.64
C ASN A 324 26.97 -0.44 -22.90
N GLY A 325 27.00 -1.77 -22.95
CA GLY A 325 28.21 -2.55 -23.18
C GLY A 325 29.05 -2.82 -21.91
N PHE A 326 28.45 -2.66 -20.73
CA PHE A 326 29.11 -2.92 -19.45
C PHE A 326 28.54 -4.18 -18.78
N ASP A 327 29.43 -4.93 -18.13
CA ASP A 327 29.02 -5.94 -17.15
C ASP A 327 29.02 -5.30 -15.74
N PRO A 328 27.85 -5.12 -15.09
CA PRO A 328 27.80 -4.54 -13.75
C PRO A 328 28.54 -5.39 -12.71
N GLY A 329 28.75 -6.69 -12.99
CA GLY A 329 29.57 -7.57 -12.15
C GLY A 329 31.06 -7.34 -12.26
N ALA A 330 31.56 -6.89 -13.43
CA ALA A 330 32.96 -6.61 -13.69
C ALA A 330 33.36 -5.18 -13.35
N GLU A 331 32.50 -4.21 -13.67
CA GLU A 331 32.78 -2.77 -13.50
C GLU A 331 32.51 -2.33 -12.05
N SER A 332 33.56 -2.03 -11.30
CA SER A 332 33.47 -1.74 -9.86
C SER A 332 32.55 -0.56 -9.52
N HIS A 333 32.61 0.53 -10.28
CA HIS A 333 31.79 1.73 -10.03
C HIS A 333 30.29 1.49 -10.28
N LEU A 334 29.92 0.69 -11.28
CA LEU A 334 28.52 0.32 -11.54
C LEU A 334 28.02 -0.68 -10.49
N ARG A 335 28.86 -1.67 -10.13
CA ARG A 335 28.56 -2.62 -9.07
C ARG A 335 28.30 -1.93 -7.73
N GLU A 336 29.11 -0.94 -7.34
CA GLU A 336 28.93 -0.19 -6.11
C GLU A 336 27.58 0.53 -6.08
N GLN A 337 27.17 1.17 -7.18
CA GLN A 337 25.86 1.82 -7.28
C GLN A 337 24.70 0.81 -7.23
N MET A 338 24.84 -0.33 -7.91
CA MET A 338 23.83 -1.41 -7.84
C MET A 338 23.72 -2.00 -6.43
N VAL A 339 24.84 -2.21 -5.74
CA VAL A 339 24.87 -2.68 -4.35
C VAL A 339 24.22 -1.66 -3.42
N GLU A 340 24.45 -0.35 -3.60
CA GLU A 340 23.78 0.70 -2.83
C GLU A 340 22.26 0.65 -3.04
N LEU A 341 21.78 0.52 -4.28
CA LEU A 341 20.36 0.40 -4.60
C LEU A 341 19.73 -0.84 -3.97
N ILE A 342 20.38 -2.00 -4.11
CA ILE A 342 19.96 -3.26 -3.49
C ILE A 342 19.90 -3.11 -1.96
N THR A 343 20.94 -2.51 -1.35
CA THR A 343 21.00 -2.30 0.11
C THR A 343 19.86 -1.43 0.62
N ILE A 344 19.48 -0.39 -0.12
CA ILE A 344 18.33 0.45 0.22
C ILE A 344 17.04 -0.38 0.17
N VAL A 345 16.80 -1.08 -0.94
CA VAL A 345 15.55 -1.84 -1.17
C VAL A 345 15.39 -2.97 -0.16
N GLU A 346 16.38 -3.83 -0.03
CA GLU A 346 16.32 -4.96 0.90
C GLU A 346 16.42 -4.51 2.36
N GLY A 347 17.14 -3.42 2.64
CA GLY A 347 17.27 -2.87 3.98
C GLY A 347 15.93 -2.39 4.57
N PHE A 348 15.13 -1.63 3.82
CA PHE A 348 13.81 -1.28 4.32
C PHE A 348 12.81 -2.45 4.27
N TYR A 349 12.94 -3.38 3.31
CA TYR A 349 12.09 -4.57 3.24
C TYR A 349 12.29 -5.49 4.44
N ALA A 350 13.53 -5.67 4.88
CA ALA A 350 13.84 -6.41 6.10
C ALA A 350 13.12 -5.84 7.34
N CYS A 351 12.92 -4.52 7.42
CA CYS A 351 12.10 -3.91 8.48
C CYS A 351 10.63 -4.34 8.38
N GLY A 352 10.08 -4.52 7.18
CA GLY A 352 8.72 -5.04 6.99
C GLY A 352 8.57 -6.47 7.47
N VAL A 353 9.57 -7.31 7.18
CA VAL A 353 9.66 -8.70 7.69
C VAL A 353 9.75 -8.68 9.23
N ALA A 354 10.65 -7.87 9.80
CA ALA A 354 10.78 -7.73 11.25
C ALA A 354 9.47 -7.23 11.89
N ALA A 355 8.79 -6.26 11.27
CA ALA A 355 7.49 -5.79 11.75
C ALA A 355 6.44 -6.91 11.80
N SER A 356 6.49 -7.84 10.85
CA SER A 356 5.60 -9.00 10.83
C SER A 356 5.95 -10.02 11.90
N VAL A 357 7.25 -10.37 12.05
CA VAL A 357 7.73 -11.41 12.98
C VAL A 357 7.60 -10.98 14.44
N TYR A 358 7.91 -9.71 14.74
CA TYR A 358 7.79 -9.13 16.08
C TYR A 358 6.42 -8.51 16.36
N GLY A 359 5.46 -8.69 15.43
CA GLY A 359 4.07 -8.33 15.64
C GLY A 359 3.45 -9.08 16.82
N ARG A 360 2.24 -8.68 17.20
CA ARG A 360 1.50 -9.29 18.31
C ARG A 360 0.02 -9.36 18.00
N ARG A 361 -0.68 -10.25 18.67
CA ARG A 361 -2.15 -10.24 18.67
C ARG A 361 -2.63 -8.94 19.33
N ASP A 362 -3.70 -8.38 18.78
CA ASP A 362 -4.41 -7.28 19.43
C ASP A 362 -5.07 -7.77 20.72
N GLU A 363 -5.21 -6.89 21.70
CA GLU A 363 -5.74 -7.25 23.02
C GLU A 363 -7.26 -7.40 23.02
N HIS A 364 -7.95 -6.81 22.04
CA HIS A 364 -9.40 -6.73 21.96
C HIS A 364 -9.96 -7.50 20.74
N ALA A 365 -9.21 -7.54 19.63
CA ALA A 365 -9.65 -8.11 18.36
C ALA A 365 -8.82 -9.34 17.95
N GLU A 366 -9.46 -10.30 17.28
CA GLU A 366 -8.78 -11.47 16.71
C GLU A 366 -7.97 -11.10 15.44
N VAL A 367 -7.10 -10.12 15.56
CA VAL A 367 -6.19 -9.67 14.49
C VAL A 367 -4.74 -9.63 14.99
N PHE A 368 -3.81 -9.77 14.07
CA PHE A 368 -2.38 -9.70 14.36
C PHE A 368 -1.82 -8.36 13.88
N MET A 369 -1.29 -7.58 14.83
CA MET A 369 -0.78 -6.22 14.62
C MET A 369 0.71 -6.26 14.31
N PRO A 370 1.21 -5.57 13.27
CA PRO A 370 2.65 -5.44 13.03
C PRO A 370 3.35 -4.72 14.18
N ASP A 371 4.63 -5.01 14.41
CA ASP A 371 5.43 -4.24 15.35
C ASP A 371 5.55 -2.78 14.91
N PRO A 372 5.11 -1.81 15.72
CA PRO A 372 5.05 -0.41 15.33
C PRO A 372 6.43 0.22 15.15
N VAL A 373 7.48 -0.25 15.84
CA VAL A 373 8.82 0.31 15.70
C VAL A 373 9.40 -0.05 14.35
N PHE A 374 9.39 -1.33 13.96
CA PHE A 374 9.93 -1.76 12.68
C PHE A 374 9.09 -1.29 11.49
N ALA A 375 7.76 -1.27 11.61
CA ALA A 375 6.89 -0.71 10.58
C ALA A 375 7.21 0.77 10.31
N ASN A 376 7.47 1.56 11.37
CA ASN A 376 7.82 2.96 11.23
C ASN A 376 9.26 3.18 10.74
N ILE A 377 10.23 2.37 11.18
CA ILE A 377 11.62 2.46 10.70
C ILE A 377 11.67 2.16 9.20
N GLY A 378 11.09 1.05 8.75
CA GLY A 378 11.10 0.68 7.34
C GLY A 378 10.39 1.72 6.47
N LYS A 379 9.24 2.24 6.93
CA LYS A 379 8.54 3.32 6.22
C LYS A 379 9.33 4.63 6.21
N LEU A 380 10.05 4.98 7.27
CA LEU A 380 10.92 6.16 7.31
C LEU A 380 12.08 6.03 6.33
N LEU A 381 12.73 4.86 6.29
CA LEU A 381 13.83 4.57 5.37
C LEU A 381 13.35 4.71 3.91
N LEU A 382 12.29 4.01 3.52
CA LEU A 382 11.79 4.12 2.14
C LEU A 382 11.38 5.55 1.78
N ALA A 383 10.75 6.28 2.69
CA ALA A 383 10.28 7.64 2.45
C ALA A 383 11.42 8.64 2.20
N THR A 384 12.54 8.46 2.91
CA THR A 384 13.71 9.33 2.78
C THR A 384 14.65 8.87 1.67
N LYS A 385 14.62 7.59 1.29
CA LYS A 385 15.52 6.97 0.31
C LYS A 385 14.93 6.83 -1.10
N ILE A 386 13.65 7.14 -1.31
CA ILE A 386 13.02 7.02 -2.64
C ILE A 386 13.75 7.85 -3.71
N TYR A 387 14.23 9.04 -3.37
CA TYR A 387 14.97 9.90 -4.29
C TYR A 387 16.39 9.36 -4.56
N ASP A 388 17.03 8.74 -3.57
CA ASP A 388 18.30 8.03 -3.77
C ASP A 388 18.14 6.85 -4.74
N MET A 389 17.04 6.10 -4.64
CA MET A 389 16.74 5.00 -5.56
C MET A 389 16.64 5.50 -7.01
N HIS A 390 15.97 6.63 -7.25
CA HIS A 390 15.89 7.25 -8.58
C HIS A 390 17.27 7.73 -9.05
N ARG A 391 18.03 8.43 -8.18
CA ARG A 391 19.40 8.89 -8.47
C ARG A 391 20.29 7.71 -8.87
N LEU A 392 20.24 6.61 -8.13
CA LEU A 392 21.05 5.43 -8.41
C LEU A 392 20.67 4.78 -9.75
N ALA A 393 19.38 4.64 -10.03
CA ALA A 393 18.89 4.14 -11.32
C ALA A 393 19.39 5.01 -12.48
N HIS A 394 19.37 6.35 -12.35
CA HIS A 394 19.92 7.26 -13.35
C HIS A 394 21.43 7.13 -13.49
N THR A 395 22.15 7.01 -12.36
CA THR A 395 23.62 6.88 -12.38
C THR A 395 24.06 5.63 -13.13
N VAL A 396 23.38 4.50 -12.87
CA VAL A 396 23.68 3.22 -13.52
C VAL A 396 23.30 3.24 -15.01
N SER A 397 22.21 3.93 -15.36
CA SER A 397 21.70 3.98 -16.74
C SER A 397 22.52 4.88 -17.67
N GLY A 398 23.30 5.80 -17.10
CA GLY A 398 24.01 6.83 -17.86
C GLY A 398 23.11 7.97 -18.32
N GLY A 399 23.68 8.95 -19.03
CA GLY A 399 23.01 10.21 -19.38
C GLY A 399 22.04 10.15 -20.56
N LEU A 400 21.85 9.03 -21.21
CA LEU A 400 21.00 8.91 -22.41
C LEU A 400 19.55 9.36 -22.16
N ILE A 401 19.03 9.16 -20.96
CA ILE A 401 17.67 9.57 -20.55
C ILE A 401 17.42 11.07 -20.77
N VAL A 402 18.47 11.91 -20.63
CA VAL A 402 18.35 13.37 -20.83
C VAL A 402 17.95 13.74 -22.24
N THR A 403 18.34 12.92 -23.23
CA THR A 403 18.17 13.22 -24.66
C THR A 403 17.51 12.09 -25.43
N LEU A 404 16.70 11.29 -24.81
CA LEU A 404 15.98 10.20 -25.48
C LEU A 404 15.14 10.77 -26.63
N PRO A 405 15.36 10.30 -27.88
CA PRO A 405 14.49 10.67 -28.98
C PRO A 405 13.04 10.29 -28.72
N GLY A 406 12.11 11.12 -29.15
CA GLY A 406 10.68 10.74 -29.13
C GLY A 406 10.44 9.48 -29.98
N PRO A 407 9.40 8.66 -29.66
CA PRO A 407 9.14 7.42 -30.39
C PRO A 407 8.85 7.62 -31.87
N ASP A 408 8.34 8.80 -32.25
CA ASP A 408 8.08 9.13 -33.66
C ASP A 408 9.37 9.23 -34.51
N GLU A 409 10.53 9.49 -33.87
CA GLU A 409 11.82 9.52 -34.55
C GLU A 409 12.23 8.13 -35.07
N ASP A 410 11.77 7.06 -34.45
CA ASP A 410 12.00 5.68 -34.92
C ASP A 410 11.34 5.42 -36.31
N HIS A 411 10.40 6.27 -36.70
CA HIS A 411 9.67 6.21 -37.99
C HIS A 411 10.01 7.36 -38.94
N ASN A 412 10.89 8.26 -38.53
CA ASN A 412 11.33 9.39 -39.36
C ASN A 412 12.33 8.90 -40.43
N PRO A 413 12.00 8.95 -41.72
CA PRO A 413 12.84 8.40 -42.78
C PRO A 413 14.21 9.08 -42.90
N GLU A 414 14.36 10.31 -42.40
CA GLU A 414 15.61 11.07 -42.46
C GLU A 414 16.54 10.82 -41.29
N THR A 415 16.01 10.45 -40.12
CA THR A 415 16.79 10.36 -38.88
C THR A 415 16.85 8.94 -38.30
N ALA A 416 15.84 8.10 -38.47
CA ALA A 416 15.73 6.79 -37.82
C ALA A 416 16.95 5.88 -38.04
N GLY A 417 17.38 5.73 -39.30
CA GLY A 417 18.55 4.89 -39.63
C GLY A 417 19.85 5.37 -38.97
N ARG A 418 20.07 6.69 -38.95
CA ARG A 418 21.24 7.26 -38.31
C ARG A 418 21.18 7.17 -36.79
N LEU A 419 20.01 7.37 -36.21
CA LEU A 419 19.81 7.22 -34.75
C LEU A 419 20.08 5.79 -34.30
N SER A 420 19.53 4.81 -35.01
CA SER A 420 19.74 3.39 -34.69
C SER A 420 21.21 2.99 -34.77
N ASP A 421 21.97 3.54 -35.74
CA ASP A 421 23.41 3.26 -35.90
C ASP A 421 24.25 3.87 -34.79
N VAL A 422 23.99 5.13 -34.41
CA VAL A 422 24.85 5.86 -33.47
C VAL A 422 24.48 5.66 -32.01
N LEU A 423 23.23 5.34 -31.72
CA LEU A 423 22.76 5.05 -30.35
C LEU A 423 22.83 3.59 -29.99
N ARG A 424 23.23 2.70 -30.88
CA ARG A 424 23.59 1.32 -30.56
C ARG A 424 24.94 1.33 -29.85
N ALA A 425 24.99 0.84 -28.61
CA ALA A 425 26.25 0.80 -27.85
C ALA A 425 27.11 -0.41 -28.19
N SER A 426 26.49 -1.55 -28.51
CA SER A 426 27.14 -2.82 -28.83
C SER A 426 26.48 -3.46 -30.05
N PRO A 427 27.26 -4.13 -30.92
CA PRO A 427 26.72 -4.93 -32.02
C PRO A 427 25.76 -6.05 -31.54
N ASP A 428 25.97 -6.54 -30.33
CA ASP A 428 25.21 -7.66 -29.75
C ASP A 428 23.89 -7.23 -29.10
N VAL A 429 23.69 -5.91 -28.87
CA VAL A 429 22.48 -5.35 -28.27
C VAL A 429 21.73 -4.53 -29.31
N PRO A 430 20.51 -4.93 -29.69
CA PRO A 430 19.67 -4.15 -30.61
C PRO A 430 19.42 -2.74 -30.08
N TYR A 431 19.39 -1.75 -30.99
CA TYR A 431 19.07 -0.37 -30.66
C TYR A 431 17.76 -0.25 -29.86
N GLU A 432 16.73 -0.96 -30.32
CA GLU A 432 15.40 -0.95 -29.72
C GLU A 432 15.43 -1.40 -28.26
N GLN A 433 16.21 -2.42 -27.94
CA GLN A 433 16.35 -2.92 -26.57
C GLN A 433 16.96 -1.86 -25.65
N ARG A 434 17.99 -1.16 -26.11
CA ARG A 434 18.63 -0.07 -25.34
C ARG A 434 17.68 1.09 -25.10
N ILE A 435 16.98 1.53 -26.14
CA ILE A 435 16.04 2.65 -26.04
C ILE A 435 14.83 2.28 -25.18
N GLN A 436 14.30 1.06 -25.29
CA GLN A 436 13.20 0.58 -24.44
C GLN A 436 13.61 0.54 -22.96
N ALA A 437 14.80 0.05 -22.63
CA ALA A 437 15.30 0.04 -21.26
C ALA A 437 15.46 1.46 -20.69
N ALA A 438 15.98 2.39 -21.50
CA ALA A 438 16.11 3.79 -21.11
C ALA A 438 14.74 4.47 -20.90
N ARG A 439 13.79 4.27 -21.82
CA ARG A 439 12.41 4.78 -21.68
C ARG A 439 11.70 4.19 -20.47
N PHE A 440 11.95 2.92 -20.16
CA PHE A 440 11.37 2.27 -18.97
C PHE A 440 11.84 2.94 -17.67
N ILE A 441 13.16 3.22 -17.56
CA ILE A 441 13.72 3.94 -16.40
C ILE A 441 13.20 5.37 -16.34
N GLU A 442 13.15 6.08 -17.48
CA GLU A 442 12.57 7.42 -17.55
C GLU A 442 11.13 7.44 -17.03
N ASP A 443 10.29 6.52 -17.48
CA ASP A 443 8.90 6.42 -17.08
C ASP A 443 8.73 6.16 -15.57
N LEU A 444 9.58 5.29 -14.99
CA LEU A 444 9.54 4.97 -13.56
C LEU A 444 10.13 6.08 -12.67
N THR A 445 10.96 6.97 -13.19
CA THR A 445 11.74 7.93 -12.37
C THR A 445 11.48 9.38 -12.71
N ALA A 446 11.83 9.82 -13.92
CA ALA A 446 11.74 11.22 -14.35
C ALA A 446 10.40 11.54 -15.01
N GLY A 447 9.64 10.54 -15.44
CA GLY A 447 8.32 10.70 -16.03
C GLY A 447 7.26 11.14 -15.04
N TYR A 448 6.04 11.39 -15.57
CA TYR A 448 4.89 11.83 -14.78
C TYR A 448 4.58 10.88 -13.61
N GLN A 449 4.60 9.56 -13.86
CA GLN A 449 4.35 8.55 -12.83
C GLN A 449 5.44 8.52 -11.77
N GLY A 450 6.71 8.55 -12.17
CA GLY A 450 7.86 8.49 -11.27
C GLY A 450 7.91 9.68 -10.32
N GLY A 451 7.73 10.90 -10.83
CA GLY A 451 7.70 12.11 -10.03
C GLY A 451 6.59 12.10 -9.00
N TRP A 452 5.38 11.71 -9.42
CA TRP A 452 4.24 11.58 -8.52
C TRP A 452 4.46 10.46 -7.46
N TYR A 453 5.04 9.33 -7.87
CA TYR A 453 5.27 8.19 -6.99
C TYR A 453 6.31 8.50 -5.89
N SER A 454 7.28 9.35 -6.19
CA SER A 454 8.25 9.86 -5.20
C SER A 454 7.55 10.67 -4.10
N VAL A 455 6.66 11.59 -4.50
CA VAL A 455 5.93 12.44 -3.54
C VAL A 455 4.99 11.62 -2.66
N ILE A 456 4.23 10.67 -3.22
CA ILE A 456 3.35 9.82 -2.43
C ILE A 456 4.16 8.84 -1.55
N SER A 457 5.34 8.42 -1.97
CA SER A 457 6.22 7.58 -1.15
C SER A 457 6.74 8.32 0.07
N LEU A 458 7.02 9.63 -0.06
CA LEU A 458 7.41 10.48 1.06
C LEU A 458 6.25 10.72 2.04
N HIS A 459 5.04 10.98 1.55
CA HIS A 459 3.93 11.46 2.36
C HIS A 459 2.85 10.41 2.68
N GLY A 460 2.70 9.36 1.87
CA GLY A 460 1.73 8.29 2.09
C GLY A 460 2.01 7.54 3.40
N GLY A 461 0.98 7.34 4.22
CA GLY A 461 1.11 6.76 5.56
C GLY A 461 1.64 7.74 6.63
N GLY A 462 1.69 9.04 6.33
CA GLY A 462 2.14 10.11 7.22
C GLY A 462 3.52 10.66 6.84
N SER A 463 3.90 11.78 7.47
CA SER A 463 5.20 12.43 7.25
C SER A 463 6.33 11.71 7.96
N PRO A 464 7.61 11.91 7.55
CA PRO A 464 8.77 11.42 8.29
C PRO A 464 8.79 11.84 9.77
N ALA A 465 8.30 13.05 10.08
CA ALA A 465 8.18 13.52 11.45
C ALA A 465 7.22 12.66 12.29
N ALA A 466 6.06 12.28 11.73
CA ALA A 466 5.12 11.40 12.41
C ALA A 466 5.71 10.02 12.67
N MET A 467 6.47 9.46 11.72
CA MET A 467 7.14 8.17 11.90
C MET A 467 8.20 8.23 13.02
N LYS A 468 9.01 9.30 13.07
CA LYS A 468 9.98 9.51 14.14
C LYS A 468 9.32 9.60 15.52
N GLN A 469 8.16 10.27 15.62
CA GLN A 469 7.39 10.34 16.85
C GLN A 469 6.89 8.95 17.30
N GLU A 470 6.38 8.14 16.38
CA GLU A 470 5.92 6.79 16.69
C GLU A 470 7.07 5.84 17.05
N ILE A 471 8.22 5.94 16.37
CA ILE A 471 9.43 5.19 16.76
C ILE A 471 9.80 5.53 18.21
N TRP A 472 9.90 6.81 18.54
CA TRP A 472 10.26 7.25 19.89
C TRP A 472 9.25 6.79 20.94
N ARG A 473 7.96 6.88 20.65
CA ARG A 473 6.87 6.49 21.56
C ARG A 473 6.90 5.01 21.91
N HIS A 474 7.24 4.15 20.94
CA HIS A 474 7.15 2.69 21.10
C HIS A 474 8.49 2.01 21.34
N TYR A 475 9.61 2.70 21.14
CA TYR A 475 10.93 2.13 21.41
C TYR A 475 11.23 2.15 22.91
N PRO A 476 11.62 1.00 23.52
CA PRO A 476 11.84 0.91 24.95
C PRO A 476 13.20 1.53 25.35
N VAL A 477 13.30 2.85 25.32
CA VAL A 477 14.53 3.57 25.70
C VAL A 477 14.86 3.34 27.18
N GLY A 478 13.84 3.28 28.06
CA GLY A 478 14.02 2.99 29.50
C GLY A 478 14.78 1.69 29.74
N ASP A 479 14.44 0.61 29.03
CA ASP A 479 15.15 -0.68 29.15
C ASP A 479 16.65 -0.55 28.80
N LYS A 480 17.02 0.39 27.96
CA LYS A 480 18.41 0.64 27.56
C LYS A 480 19.15 1.48 28.62
N VAL A 481 18.44 2.43 29.23
CA VAL A 481 18.95 3.18 30.38
C VAL A 481 19.22 2.22 31.54
N ASP A 482 18.23 1.40 31.92
CA ASP A 482 18.37 0.40 32.98
C ASP A 482 19.54 -0.57 32.73
N LEU A 483 19.76 -0.96 31.46
CA LEU A 483 20.91 -1.80 31.09
C LEU A 483 22.23 -1.11 31.41
N VAL A 484 22.37 0.16 31.01
CA VAL A 484 23.60 0.92 31.24
C VAL A 484 23.83 1.20 32.72
N GLU A 485 22.77 1.60 33.45
CA GLU A 485 22.87 1.84 34.92
C GLU A 485 23.34 0.60 35.68
N ARG A 486 22.76 -0.57 35.36
CA ARG A 486 23.23 -1.85 35.95
C ARG A 486 24.71 -2.15 35.68
N LEU A 487 25.22 -1.78 34.48
CA LEU A 487 26.63 -1.97 34.14
C LEU A 487 27.52 -0.98 34.86
N LEU A 488 27.08 0.26 35.06
CA LEU A 488 27.81 1.28 35.82
C LEU A 488 27.89 0.93 37.31
N GLU A 489 26.80 0.45 37.91
CA GLU A 489 26.75 0.05 39.33
C GLU A 489 27.58 -1.20 39.64
N ARG A 490 27.63 -2.17 38.72
CA ARG A 490 28.27 -3.48 38.95
C ARG A 490 29.72 -3.57 38.47
N GLY A 491 30.15 -2.58 37.66
CA GLY A 491 31.41 -2.70 36.92
C GLY A 491 31.35 -3.76 35.83
N LEU A 492 32.46 -3.95 35.11
CA LEU A 492 32.55 -4.88 33.97
C LEU A 492 32.63 -6.37 34.39
N SER A 493 32.52 -6.70 35.66
CA SER A 493 32.66 -8.07 36.20
C SER A 493 31.35 -8.79 36.50
N ALA A 494 30.20 -8.22 36.14
CA ALA A 494 28.91 -8.83 36.41
C ALA A 494 28.55 -9.93 35.39
N ASP A 495 27.99 -11.03 35.89
CA ASP A 495 27.56 -12.21 35.15
C ASP A 495 26.63 -11.83 33.96
N PRO A 496 27.02 -12.14 32.71
CA PRO A 496 26.22 -11.86 31.52
C PRO A 496 24.87 -12.59 31.48
N ALA A 497 24.72 -13.69 32.21
CA ALA A 497 23.53 -14.53 32.16
C ALA A 497 22.26 -13.86 32.72
N ARG A 498 22.37 -12.79 33.53
CA ARG A 498 21.22 -12.04 34.06
C ARG A 498 20.71 -10.91 33.16
N ALA A 499 21.46 -10.54 32.10
CA ALA A 499 21.15 -9.41 31.25
C ALA A 499 20.19 -9.74 30.10
N ILE A 500 19.88 -11.03 29.84
CA ILE A 500 19.21 -11.49 28.60
C ILE A 500 17.68 -11.59 28.74
N THR A 501 17.09 -11.36 29.90
CA THR A 501 15.68 -11.73 30.17
C THR A 501 14.63 -10.69 29.76
N ARG A 502 14.96 -9.55 29.16
CA ARG A 502 14.00 -8.54 28.69
C ARG A 502 14.18 -8.09 27.25
N ASN A 503 14.91 -8.82 26.43
CA ASN A 503 14.90 -8.56 24.99
C ASN A 503 13.53 -8.90 24.42
N ARG A 504 13.05 -8.08 23.47
CA ARG A 504 11.88 -8.35 22.65
C ARG A 504 11.87 -9.82 22.26
N GLN A 505 11.02 -10.62 22.91
CA GLN A 505 10.81 -12.00 22.48
C GLN A 505 9.93 -11.96 21.24
N PRO A 506 10.24 -12.75 20.18
CA PRO A 506 9.29 -13.02 19.13
C PRO A 506 7.96 -13.43 19.77
N GLY A 507 6.85 -12.87 19.31
CA GLY A 507 5.53 -13.08 19.93
C GLY A 507 5.30 -14.54 20.28
N ARG A 508 5.30 -14.87 21.58
CA ARG A 508 4.98 -16.21 22.05
C ARG A 508 3.55 -16.51 21.63
N CYS A 509 3.35 -17.57 20.88
CA CYS A 509 2.07 -18.25 20.87
C CYS A 509 1.71 -18.52 22.33
N CYS A 510 0.56 -17.95 22.77
CA CYS A 510 0.03 -18.23 24.10
C CYS A 510 -0.11 -19.74 24.29
N ASP A 511 0.44 -20.24 25.38
CA ASP A 511 0.32 -21.61 25.83
C ASP A 511 -1.16 -21.99 26.04
N SER A 512 -1.71 -22.68 25.07
CA SER A 512 -2.67 -23.75 25.32
C SER A 512 -2.62 -24.70 24.14
N GLY A 513 -1.73 -25.70 24.22
CA GLY A 513 -1.79 -26.91 23.39
C GLY A 513 -0.70 -27.16 22.38
N CYS A 514 0.50 -26.54 22.45
CA CYS A 514 1.65 -27.00 21.67
C CYS A 514 2.71 -27.61 22.60
N THR A 515 2.73 -28.92 22.69
CA THR A 515 3.83 -29.70 23.22
C THR A 515 4.96 -29.77 22.21
N GLN A 516 6.15 -29.38 22.68
CA GLN A 516 7.51 -29.49 22.13
C GLN A 516 8.08 -28.23 21.44
N PRO A 517 9.34 -27.89 21.74
CA PRO A 517 10.05 -26.76 21.13
C PRO A 517 10.31 -27.07 19.66
N GLY A 518 9.66 -26.29 18.79
CA GLY A 518 9.74 -26.47 17.35
C GLY A 518 11.14 -26.23 16.80
N GLN A 519 11.54 -27.07 15.88
CA GLN A 519 12.65 -26.83 14.96
C GLN A 519 12.45 -25.48 14.25
N PRO A 520 13.52 -24.74 13.89
CA PRO A 520 13.40 -23.54 13.09
C PRO A 520 12.70 -23.86 11.77
N MET A 521 11.64 -23.13 11.47
CA MET A 521 10.92 -23.24 10.21
C MET A 521 11.89 -22.80 9.10
N MET A 522 12.44 -23.78 8.38
CA MET A 522 13.14 -23.49 7.14
C MET A 522 12.11 -23.04 6.12
N VAL A 523 12.05 -21.74 5.87
CA VAL A 523 11.41 -21.19 4.67
C VAL A 523 12.23 -21.71 3.49
N SER A 524 11.68 -22.66 2.74
CA SER A 524 12.27 -23.11 1.48
C SER A 524 12.15 -21.96 0.48
N LEU A 525 13.21 -21.19 0.32
CA LEU A 525 13.37 -20.29 -0.81
C LEU A 525 13.40 -21.15 -2.09
N PRO A 526 12.71 -20.76 -3.16
CA PRO A 526 12.81 -21.45 -4.43
C PRO A 526 14.25 -21.36 -4.92
N THR A 527 14.94 -22.50 -4.96
CA THR A 527 16.25 -22.62 -5.56
C THR A 527 16.13 -22.37 -7.06
N ASN A 528 16.78 -21.30 -7.51
CA ASN A 528 16.92 -20.97 -8.92
C ASN A 528 17.85 -21.99 -9.59
N THR A 529 17.33 -23.13 -10.01
CA THR A 529 18.05 -24.08 -10.86
C THR A 529 18.09 -23.52 -12.27
N LYS A 530 19.18 -22.82 -12.59
CA LYS A 530 19.58 -22.62 -13.99
C LYS A 530 19.81 -23.99 -14.63
N ALA A 531 18.95 -24.35 -15.56
CA ALA A 531 19.23 -25.46 -16.46
C ALA A 531 20.45 -25.10 -17.32
N THR A 532 21.58 -25.73 -17.04
CA THR A 532 22.72 -25.75 -17.95
C THR A 532 22.30 -26.49 -19.20
N LYS A 533 22.14 -25.78 -20.31
CA LYS A 533 22.14 -26.41 -21.64
C LYS A 533 23.57 -26.79 -21.96
N SER A 534 23.84 -28.08 -21.97
CA SER A 534 25.02 -28.67 -22.60
C SER A 534 24.75 -28.95 -24.08
N ALA A 535 25.77 -28.64 -24.89
CA ALA A 535 26.01 -28.90 -26.31
C ALA A 535 25.24 -28.05 -27.31
#